data_ce5c4b27e09db3ca2793bb857b4dc9f9
#
_entry.id   ce5c4b27e09db3ca2793bb857b4dc9f9
#
_cell.length_a   1.000
_cell.length_b   1.000
_cell.length_c   1.000
_cell.angle_alpha   90.00
_cell.angle_beta   90.00
_cell.angle_gamma   90.00
#
_symmetry.space_group_name_H-M   'P 1'
#
loop_
_entity.id
_entity.type
_entity.pdbx_description
1 polymer ?
#
loop_
_entity_poly.entity_id
_entity_poly.type
_entity_poly.pdbx_seq_one_letter_code
_entity_poly.pdbx_strand_id
1 'polypeptide(L)'
;TRLISSLIPAICKELNLDASKVAYVFADQINGKNIAEIVSKMAGGFLVIENANQLTKETVNQLNKAMEFRTDGLIVIIEDEKIGMRKLIARFPKFTSKFTSMINIPVFTNDELVNFAKVYTRENGYTIDQMGMLALYNLISTSQKEDQPMNVGAVKEIIDNAIAKSKGGLRKLIGKKKVNPDGYMVLFEKDFS
;
A
#
# COMPACT_ATOMS: atom_id res chain seq x y z
N THR A 1 0.01 1.69 -4.67
CA THR A 1 -0.24 3.08 -5.13
C THR A 1 0.19 4.14 -4.11
N ARG A 2 -0.21 4.09 -2.83
CA ARG A 2 0.24 5.07 -1.81
C ARG A 2 1.76 5.08 -1.60
N LEU A 3 2.40 3.91 -1.63
CA LEU A 3 3.85 3.82 -1.49
C LEU A 3 4.56 4.47 -2.68
N ILE A 4 4.10 4.19 -3.90
CA ILE A 4 4.69 4.80 -5.12
C ILE A 4 4.55 6.31 -5.08
N SER A 5 3.38 6.82 -4.66
CA SER A 5 3.17 8.27 -4.50
C SER A 5 4.13 8.89 -3.49
N SER A 6 4.58 8.14 -2.49
CA SER A 6 5.59 8.59 -1.52
C SER A 6 7.02 8.44 -2.03
N LEU A 7 7.27 7.46 -2.91
CA LEU A 7 8.60 7.20 -3.49
C LEU A 7 8.96 8.19 -4.60
N ILE A 8 7.99 8.61 -5.42
CA ILE A 8 8.24 9.54 -6.54
C ILE A 8 8.94 10.82 -6.10
N PRO A 9 8.52 11.54 -5.04
CA PRO A 9 9.23 12.72 -4.58
C PRO A 9 10.67 12.43 -4.13
N ALA A 10 10.92 11.26 -3.53
CA ALA A 10 12.27 10.84 -3.14
C ALA A 10 13.15 10.57 -4.37
N ILE A 11 12.60 9.88 -5.38
CA ILE A 11 13.29 9.62 -6.65
C ILE A 11 13.58 10.93 -7.38
N CYS A 12 12.62 11.86 -7.41
CA CYS A 12 12.80 13.17 -8.04
C CYS A 12 13.92 13.97 -7.37
N LYS A 13 13.97 13.96 -6.03
CA LYS A 13 15.02 14.65 -5.28
C LYS A 13 16.39 14.05 -5.57
N GLU A 14 16.51 12.71 -5.61
CA GLU A 14 17.78 12.03 -5.86
C GLU A 14 18.28 12.22 -7.30
N LEU A 15 17.37 12.19 -8.27
CA LEU A 15 17.70 12.32 -9.69
C LEU A 15 17.61 13.76 -10.23
N ASN A 16 17.28 14.72 -9.35
CA ASN A 16 17.05 16.13 -9.71
C ASN A 16 16.03 16.31 -10.84
N LEU A 17 14.88 15.58 -10.74
CA LEU A 17 13.78 15.59 -11.70
C LEU A 17 12.59 16.38 -11.16
N ASP A 18 11.75 16.88 -12.08
CA ASP A 18 10.49 17.52 -11.72
C ASP A 18 9.36 16.49 -11.52
N ALA A 19 8.76 16.49 -10.33
CA ALA A 19 7.65 15.59 -9.96
C ALA A 19 6.30 16.01 -10.58
N SER A 20 6.24 17.06 -11.39
CA SER A 20 4.98 17.63 -11.90
C SER A 20 4.23 16.72 -12.88
N LYS A 21 4.90 15.73 -13.47
CA LYS A 21 4.39 14.92 -14.57
C LYS A 21 4.35 13.44 -14.18
N VAL A 22 3.25 13.01 -13.55
CA VAL A 22 3.05 11.63 -13.13
C VAL A 22 1.70 11.12 -13.66
N ALA A 23 1.71 10.04 -14.41
CA ALA A 23 0.50 9.33 -14.81
C ALA A 23 0.40 7.98 -14.12
N TYR A 24 -0.74 7.73 -13.49
CA TYR A 24 -1.13 6.43 -12.94
C TYR A 24 -2.17 5.81 -13.87
N VAL A 25 -1.92 4.61 -14.34
CA VAL A 25 -2.79 3.89 -15.27
C VAL A 25 -2.88 2.42 -14.87
N PHE A 26 -4.07 1.83 -15.02
CA PHE A 26 -4.20 0.38 -14.90
C PHE A 26 -3.82 -0.29 -16.22
N ALA A 27 -3.23 -1.48 -16.13
CA ALA A 27 -2.80 -2.23 -17.32
C ALA A 27 -3.93 -2.48 -18.33
N ASP A 28 -5.14 -2.78 -17.85
CA ASP A 28 -6.32 -2.98 -18.71
C ASP A 28 -6.73 -1.70 -19.47
N GLN A 29 -6.52 -0.53 -18.87
CA GLN A 29 -6.87 0.77 -19.49
C GLN A 29 -5.93 1.14 -20.64
N ILE A 30 -4.70 0.66 -20.64
CA ILE A 30 -3.73 0.94 -21.70
C ILE A 30 -3.62 -0.16 -22.74
N ASN A 31 -4.19 -1.33 -22.48
CA ASN A 31 -4.29 -2.40 -23.47
C ASN A 31 -5.06 -1.92 -24.71
N GLY A 32 -4.48 -2.14 -25.90
CA GLY A 32 -5.05 -1.69 -27.16
C GLY A 32 -4.93 -0.19 -27.44
N LYS A 33 -4.29 0.60 -26.57
CA LYS A 33 -4.00 2.01 -26.80
C LYS A 33 -2.71 2.20 -27.59
N ASN A 34 -2.54 3.40 -28.16
CA ASN A 34 -1.28 3.78 -28.79
C ASN A 34 -0.23 4.11 -27.71
N ILE A 35 0.61 3.14 -27.38
CA ILE A 35 1.64 3.27 -26.33
C ILE A 35 2.69 4.30 -26.70
N ALA A 36 3.05 4.43 -27.98
CA ALA A 36 4.04 5.42 -28.42
C ALA A 36 3.57 6.85 -28.11
N GLU A 37 2.28 7.13 -28.29
CA GLU A 37 1.70 8.43 -27.95
C GLU A 37 1.70 8.69 -26.44
N ILE A 38 1.36 7.66 -25.63
CA ILE A 38 1.39 7.77 -24.16
C ILE A 38 2.81 8.07 -23.69
N VAL A 39 3.79 7.32 -24.15
CA VAL A 39 5.20 7.49 -23.78
C VAL A 39 5.71 8.87 -24.19
N SER A 40 5.40 9.33 -25.40
CA SER A 40 5.78 10.67 -25.89
C SER A 40 5.18 11.79 -25.03
N LYS A 41 3.91 11.67 -24.64
CA LYS A 41 3.24 12.65 -23.75
C LYS A 41 3.86 12.69 -22.35
N MET A 42 4.44 11.58 -21.91
CA MET A 42 5.03 11.43 -20.58
C MET A 42 6.55 11.66 -20.54
N ALA A 43 7.15 12.13 -21.64
CA ALA A 43 8.57 12.45 -21.68
C ALA A 43 8.98 13.35 -20.50
N GLY A 44 10.09 12.99 -19.81
CA GLY A 44 10.58 13.69 -18.62
C GLY A 44 9.78 13.45 -17.34
N GLY A 45 8.77 12.57 -17.36
CA GLY A 45 7.89 12.30 -16.23
C GLY A 45 7.92 10.84 -15.76
N PHE A 46 6.85 10.43 -15.08
CA PHE A 46 6.65 9.10 -14.55
C PHE A 46 5.40 8.46 -15.14
N LEU A 47 5.53 7.24 -15.63
CA LEU A 47 4.42 6.37 -16.02
C LEU A 47 4.35 5.20 -15.05
N VAL A 48 3.32 5.19 -14.21
CA VAL A 48 3.06 4.10 -13.25
C VAL A 48 1.96 3.21 -13.81
N ILE A 49 2.27 1.93 -14.03
CA ILE A 49 1.33 0.92 -14.56
C ILE A 49 0.97 -0.04 -13.44
N GLU A 50 -0.27 0.03 -12.97
CA GLU A 50 -0.82 -0.84 -11.92
C GLU A 50 -1.43 -2.11 -12.52
N ASN A 51 -1.45 -3.20 -11.73
CA ASN A 51 -1.92 -4.53 -12.15
C ASN A 51 -1.19 -5.03 -13.42
N ALA A 52 0.12 -4.87 -13.46
CA ALA A 52 0.94 -5.06 -14.66
C ALA A 52 0.87 -6.47 -15.26
N ASN A 53 0.47 -7.50 -14.47
CA ASN A 53 0.25 -8.85 -14.99
C ASN A 53 -0.91 -8.93 -16.01
N GLN A 54 -1.81 -7.95 -16.05
CA GLN A 54 -2.92 -7.86 -17.01
C GLN A 54 -2.50 -7.25 -18.35
N LEU A 55 -1.26 -6.79 -18.49
CA LEU A 55 -0.73 -6.32 -19.76
C LEU A 55 -0.83 -7.42 -20.83
N THR A 56 -1.37 -7.05 -22.00
CA THR A 56 -1.41 -7.95 -23.16
C THR A 56 -0.03 -8.05 -23.79
N LYS A 57 0.21 -9.13 -24.55
CA LYS A 57 1.45 -9.33 -25.30
C LYS A 57 1.71 -8.18 -26.27
N GLU A 58 0.67 -7.67 -26.90
CA GLU A 58 0.76 -6.56 -27.84
C GLU A 58 1.20 -5.27 -27.14
N THR A 59 0.57 -4.92 -26.00
CA THR A 59 0.93 -3.74 -25.21
C THR A 59 2.35 -3.85 -24.68
N VAL A 60 2.76 -5.02 -24.18
CA VAL A 60 4.13 -5.27 -23.75
C VAL A 60 5.13 -5.09 -24.88
N ASN A 61 4.82 -5.57 -26.09
CA ASN A 61 5.68 -5.39 -27.25
C ASN A 61 5.82 -3.91 -27.65
N GLN A 62 4.74 -3.14 -27.57
CA GLN A 62 4.76 -1.71 -27.85
C GLN A 62 5.56 -0.94 -26.78
N LEU A 63 5.35 -1.25 -25.48
CA LEU A 63 6.14 -0.69 -24.38
C LEU A 63 7.61 -1.03 -24.55
N ASN A 64 7.93 -2.28 -24.87
CA ASN A 64 9.29 -2.74 -25.06
C ASN A 64 10.00 -1.96 -26.18
N LYS A 65 9.33 -1.75 -27.30
CA LYS A 65 9.84 -0.92 -28.41
C LYS A 65 10.00 0.53 -27.98
N ALA A 66 9.00 1.11 -27.32
CA ALA A 66 9.06 2.51 -26.87
C ALA A 66 10.20 2.75 -25.87
N MET A 67 10.54 1.76 -25.05
CA MET A 67 11.65 1.83 -24.09
C MET A 67 13.03 1.53 -24.72
N GLU A 68 13.11 1.11 -25.98
CA GLU A 68 14.37 0.95 -26.73
C GLU A 68 14.89 2.25 -27.30
N PHE A 69 14.00 3.19 -27.57
CA PHE A 69 14.35 4.52 -28.03
C PHE A 69 14.56 5.49 -26.86
N ARG A 70 15.11 6.66 -27.16
CA ARG A 70 15.23 7.72 -26.15
C ARG A 70 13.85 8.03 -25.56
N THR A 71 13.69 7.75 -24.30
CA THR A 71 12.45 8.04 -23.54
C THR A 71 12.45 9.46 -22.98
N ASP A 72 13.45 10.28 -23.35
CA ASP A 72 13.63 11.66 -22.94
C ASP A 72 13.42 11.87 -21.42
N GLY A 73 14.02 10.97 -20.63
CA GLY A 73 13.96 11.01 -19.17
C GLY A 73 12.67 10.43 -18.57
N LEU A 74 11.82 9.75 -19.34
CA LEU A 74 10.66 9.02 -18.79
C LEU A 74 11.11 7.88 -17.87
N ILE A 75 10.55 7.84 -16.67
CA ILE A 75 10.69 6.71 -15.74
C ILE A 75 9.40 5.87 -15.76
N VAL A 76 9.54 4.60 -16.09
CA VAL A 76 8.43 3.64 -16.06
C VAL A 76 8.49 2.81 -14.80
N ILE A 77 7.39 2.78 -14.07
CA ILE A 77 7.21 1.96 -12.87
C ILE A 77 6.09 0.98 -13.16
N ILE A 78 6.32 -0.31 -12.91
CA ILE A 78 5.27 -1.33 -12.97
C ILE A 78 4.99 -1.83 -11.57
N GLU A 79 3.72 -1.93 -11.21
CA GLU A 79 3.25 -2.38 -9.92
C GLU A 79 2.31 -3.57 -10.08
N ASP A 80 2.48 -4.56 -9.22
CA ASP A 80 1.56 -5.69 -9.10
C ASP A 80 1.74 -6.39 -7.75
N GLU A 81 0.79 -7.24 -7.40
CA GLU A 81 0.98 -8.19 -6.31
C GLU A 81 2.11 -9.18 -6.63
N LYS A 82 2.70 -9.75 -5.60
CA LYS A 82 3.84 -10.67 -5.73
C LYS A 82 3.59 -11.81 -6.73
N ILE A 83 2.38 -12.38 -6.72
CA ILE A 83 1.99 -13.46 -7.65
C ILE A 83 1.84 -12.90 -9.07
N GLY A 84 1.19 -11.75 -9.22
CA GLY A 84 1.02 -11.05 -10.50
C GLY A 84 2.37 -10.69 -11.12
N MET A 85 3.27 -10.11 -10.33
CA MET A 85 4.62 -9.76 -10.78
C MET A 85 5.43 -11.00 -11.22
N ARG A 86 5.35 -12.12 -10.49
CA ARG A 86 5.98 -13.38 -10.91
C ARG A 86 5.44 -13.89 -12.24
N LYS A 87 4.11 -13.80 -12.46
CA LYS A 87 3.49 -14.17 -13.73
C LYS A 87 3.96 -13.28 -14.88
N LEU A 88 4.06 -11.97 -14.65
CA LEU A 88 4.55 -11.02 -15.64
C LEU A 88 6.01 -11.33 -16.04
N ILE A 89 6.89 -11.55 -15.06
CA ILE A 89 8.30 -11.89 -15.29
C ILE A 89 8.42 -13.17 -16.09
N ALA A 90 7.66 -14.21 -15.74
CA ALA A 90 7.68 -15.49 -16.45
C ALA A 90 7.16 -15.37 -17.89
N ARG A 91 6.11 -14.55 -18.12
CA ARG A 91 5.51 -14.36 -19.47
C ARG A 91 6.37 -13.49 -20.38
N PHE A 92 7.03 -12.47 -19.83
CA PHE A 92 7.72 -11.44 -20.61
C PHE A 92 9.14 -11.14 -20.09
N PRO A 93 10.02 -12.14 -20.05
CA PRO A 93 11.36 -11.98 -19.46
C PRO A 93 12.20 -10.90 -20.14
N LYS A 94 12.09 -10.74 -21.48
CA LYS A 94 12.80 -9.69 -22.23
C LYS A 94 12.33 -8.27 -21.89
N PHE A 95 11.07 -8.12 -21.57
CA PHE A 95 10.50 -6.84 -21.15
C PHE A 95 10.91 -6.51 -19.71
N THR A 96 10.73 -7.48 -18.82
CA THR A 96 11.01 -7.28 -17.38
C THR A 96 12.50 -7.13 -17.07
N SER A 97 13.39 -7.68 -17.90
CA SER A 97 14.85 -7.49 -17.75
C SER A 97 15.31 -6.04 -18.00
N LYS A 98 14.48 -5.20 -18.59
CA LYS A 98 14.79 -3.77 -18.76
C LYS A 98 14.64 -2.94 -17.49
N PHE A 99 13.91 -3.46 -16.49
CA PHE A 99 13.77 -2.80 -15.20
C PHE A 99 15.00 -3.10 -14.34
N THR A 100 15.73 -2.05 -13.99
CA THR A 100 17.01 -2.16 -13.29
C THR A 100 16.87 -2.29 -11.78
N SER A 101 15.69 -1.98 -11.25
CA SER A 101 15.41 -2.00 -9.81
C SER A 101 14.09 -2.72 -9.52
N MET A 102 14.11 -3.60 -8.52
CA MET A 102 12.91 -4.27 -8.00
C MET A 102 12.78 -3.96 -6.52
N ILE A 103 11.65 -3.39 -6.15
CA ILE A 103 11.30 -3.11 -4.75
C ILE A 103 10.25 -4.14 -4.33
N ASN A 104 10.60 -4.98 -3.37
CA ASN A 104 9.67 -5.91 -2.76
C ASN A 104 9.17 -5.31 -1.45
N ILE A 105 7.85 -5.12 -1.35
CA ILE A 105 7.20 -4.68 -0.13
C ILE A 105 6.85 -5.93 0.66
N PRO A 106 7.47 -6.17 1.84
CA PRO A 106 7.13 -7.33 2.63
C PRO A 106 5.68 -7.24 3.13
N VAL A 107 5.03 -8.39 3.18
CA VAL A 107 3.76 -8.53 3.88
C VAL A 107 4.06 -8.49 5.38
N PHE A 108 3.35 -7.64 6.10
CA PHE A 108 3.47 -7.58 7.55
C PHE A 108 2.98 -8.87 8.20
N THR A 109 3.75 -9.39 9.14
CA THR A 109 3.32 -10.47 10.02
C THR A 109 2.25 -9.98 11.01
N ASN A 110 1.47 -10.90 11.60
CA ASN A 110 0.50 -10.54 12.63
C ASN A 110 1.16 -9.79 13.80
N ASP A 111 2.35 -10.22 14.22
CA ASP A 111 3.08 -9.60 15.33
C ASP A 111 3.52 -8.17 15.00
N GLU A 112 3.99 -7.91 13.78
CA GLU A 112 4.35 -6.57 13.33
C GLU A 112 3.12 -5.65 13.29
N LEU A 113 1.98 -6.15 12.79
CA LEU A 113 0.72 -5.40 12.77
C LEU A 113 0.20 -5.12 14.18
N VAL A 114 0.30 -6.08 15.10
CA VAL A 114 -0.07 -5.91 16.51
C VAL A 114 0.86 -4.90 17.20
N ASN A 115 2.17 -4.98 16.94
CA ASN A 115 3.11 -3.99 17.48
C ASN A 115 2.84 -2.59 16.97
N PHE A 116 2.56 -2.45 15.67
CA PHE A 116 2.12 -1.19 15.09
C PHE A 116 0.84 -0.67 15.78
N ALA A 117 -0.16 -1.55 15.98
CA ALA A 117 -1.41 -1.19 16.67
C ALA A 117 -1.16 -0.66 18.08
N LYS A 118 -0.26 -1.29 18.86
CA LYS A 118 0.11 -0.82 20.20
C LYS A 118 0.69 0.60 20.19
N VAL A 119 1.62 0.85 19.27
CA VAL A 119 2.25 2.18 19.14
C VAL A 119 1.20 3.21 18.74
N TYR A 120 0.43 2.93 17.68
CA TYR A 120 -0.61 3.84 17.18
C TYR A 120 -1.68 4.14 18.24
N THR A 121 -2.10 3.12 19.01
CA THR A 121 -3.05 3.30 20.13
C THR A 121 -2.49 4.24 21.20
N ARG A 122 -1.20 4.09 21.56
CA ARG A 122 -0.53 4.97 22.53
C ARG A 122 -0.41 6.41 22.06
N GLU A 123 -0.03 6.62 20.81
CA GLU A 123 0.06 7.95 20.18
C GLU A 123 -1.30 8.69 20.23
N ASN A 124 -2.40 7.94 20.22
CA ASN A 124 -3.76 8.49 20.35
C ASN A 124 -4.24 8.62 21.81
N GLY A 125 -3.39 8.39 22.81
CA GLY A 125 -3.74 8.55 24.24
C GLY A 125 -4.49 7.36 24.83
N TYR A 126 -4.42 6.19 24.18
CA TYR A 126 -5.07 4.96 24.62
C TYR A 126 -4.07 3.84 24.89
N THR A 127 -4.51 2.84 25.64
CA THR A 127 -3.84 1.54 25.78
C THR A 127 -4.88 0.43 25.60
N ILE A 128 -4.44 -0.79 25.35
CA ILE A 128 -5.31 -1.95 25.14
C ILE A 128 -5.09 -2.91 26.29
N ASP A 129 -6.15 -3.39 26.94
CA ASP A 129 -6.01 -4.41 27.98
C ASP A 129 -5.71 -5.81 27.40
N GLN A 130 -5.47 -6.79 28.24
CA GLN A 130 -5.05 -8.13 27.82
C GLN A 130 -6.11 -8.82 26.93
N MET A 131 -7.41 -8.69 27.27
CA MET A 131 -8.49 -9.28 26.48
C MET A 131 -8.72 -8.53 25.17
N GLY A 132 -8.60 -7.21 25.20
CA GLY A 132 -8.62 -6.38 23.98
C GLY A 132 -7.46 -6.70 23.04
N MET A 133 -6.27 -7.00 23.59
CA MET A 133 -5.12 -7.45 22.77
C MET A 133 -5.38 -8.79 22.10
N LEU A 134 -6.02 -9.72 22.80
CA LEU A 134 -6.41 -11.01 22.21
C LEU A 134 -7.46 -10.83 21.10
N ALA A 135 -8.46 -9.98 21.33
CA ALA A 135 -9.47 -9.66 20.31
C ALA A 135 -8.84 -9.00 19.08
N LEU A 136 -7.94 -8.03 19.27
CA LEU A 136 -7.20 -7.39 18.19
C LEU A 136 -6.36 -8.40 17.39
N TYR A 137 -5.61 -9.27 18.08
CA TYR A 137 -4.82 -10.31 17.42
C TYR A 137 -5.69 -11.26 16.58
N ASN A 138 -6.83 -11.68 17.11
CA ASN A 138 -7.78 -12.52 16.39
C ASN A 138 -8.34 -11.80 15.16
N LEU A 139 -8.70 -10.51 15.26
CA LEU A 139 -9.16 -9.72 14.12
C LEU A 139 -8.10 -9.62 13.04
N ILE A 140 -6.86 -9.32 13.41
CA ILE A 140 -5.74 -9.25 12.48
C ILE A 140 -5.52 -10.62 11.82
N SER A 141 -5.45 -11.69 12.62
CA SER A 141 -5.19 -13.05 12.14
C SER A 141 -6.26 -13.57 11.19
N THR A 142 -7.54 -13.33 11.50
CA THR A 142 -8.66 -13.78 10.65
C THR A 142 -8.83 -12.92 9.39
N SER A 143 -8.36 -11.69 9.41
CA SER A 143 -8.41 -10.77 8.27
C SER A 143 -7.20 -10.92 7.34
N GLN A 144 -6.11 -11.57 7.78
CA GLN A 144 -4.97 -11.90 6.92
C GLN A 144 -5.38 -12.97 5.92
N LYS A 145 -5.37 -12.63 4.64
CA LYS A 145 -5.59 -13.57 3.53
C LYS A 145 -4.34 -13.61 2.66
N GLU A 146 -4.08 -14.77 2.07
CA GLU A 146 -2.87 -15.00 1.26
C GLU A 146 -2.81 -14.08 0.03
N ASP A 147 -3.96 -13.82 -0.56
CA ASP A 147 -4.19 -12.97 -1.73
C ASP A 147 -4.52 -11.51 -1.39
N GLN A 148 -4.82 -11.20 -0.13
CA GLN A 148 -5.16 -9.86 0.32
C GLN A 148 -4.60 -9.60 1.73
N PRO A 149 -3.28 -9.42 1.86
CA PRO A 149 -2.64 -9.24 3.15
C PRO A 149 -3.06 -7.93 3.80
N MET A 150 -3.28 -7.98 5.11
CA MET A 150 -3.60 -6.81 5.90
C MET A 150 -2.41 -5.84 5.93
N ASN A 151 -2.70 -4.56 5.90
CA ASN A 151 -1.71 -3.49 5.95
C ASN A 151 -1.93 -2.57 7.15
N VAL A 152 -0.97 -1.70 7.42
CA VAL A 152 -1.03 -0.74 8.54
C VAL A 152 -2.23 0.22 8.44
N GLY A 153 -2.74 0.50 7.24
CA GLY A 153 -3.94 1.32 7.05
C GLY A 153 -5.19 0.64 7.60
N ALA A 154 -5.35 -0.66 7.33
CA ALA A 154 -6.46 -1.45 7.87
C ALA A 154 -6.38 -1.56 9.42
N VAL A 155 -5.17 -1.70 9.96
CA VAL A 155 -4.97 -1.71 11.42
C VAL A 155 -5.32 -0.37 12.05
N LYS A 156 -4.96 0.75 11.43
CA LYS A 156 -5.39 2.08 11.88
C LYS A 156 -6.91 2.18 11.96
N GLU A 157 -7.60 1.74 10.92
CA GLU A 157 -9.06 1.75 10.85
C GLU A 157 -9.69 0.93 11.99
N ILE A 158 -9.15 -0.25 12.29
CA ILE A 158 -9.58 -1.07 13.43
C ILE A 158 -9.44 -0.30 14.75
N ILE A 159 -8.28 0.33 14.98
CA ILE A 159 -8.03 1.09 16.21
C ILE A 159 -8.91 2.33 16.29
N ASP A 160 -9.08 3.07 15.21
CA ASP A 160 -9.93 4.27 15.18
C ASP A 160 -11.39 3.92 15.46
N ASN A 161 -11.89 2.81 14.91
CA ASN A 161 -13.22 2.28 15.21
C ASN A 161 -13.36 1.87 16.67
N ALA A 162 -12.36 1.18 17.24
CA ALA A 162 -12.37 0.81 18.67
C ALA A 162 -12.38 2.06 19.57
N ILE A 163 -11.60 3.08 19.24
CA ILE A 163 -11.56 4.36 19.94
C ILE A 163 -12.94 5.05 19.85
N ALA A 164 -13.55 5.07 18.67
CA ALA A 164 -14.88 5.67 18.46
C ALA A 164 -15.95 4.95 19.29
N LYS A 165 -15.96 3.60 19.29
CA LYS A 165 -16.86 2.79 20.11
C LYS A 165 -16.66 3.05 21.61
N SER A 166 -15.42 3.15 22.08
CA SER A 166 -15.10 3.46 23.47
C SER A 166 -15.63 4.83 23.92
N LYS A 167 -15.76 5.79 22.99
CA LYS A 167 -16.32 7.12 23.24
C LYS A 167 -17.85 7.15 23.21
N GLY A 168 -18.48 6.33 22.36
CA GLY A 168 -19.91 6.37 22.03
C GLY A 168 -20.82 5.51 22.92
N GLY A 169 -20.29 4.57 23.69
CA GLY A 169 -21.10 3.67 24.51
C GLY A 169 -21.74 4.35 25.74
N LEU A 170 -22.74 3.68 26.34
CA LEU A 170 -23.44 4.03 27.60
C LEU A 170 -22.52 4.46 28.77
N ARG A 171 -21.20 4.41 28.60
CA ARG A 171 -20.18 4.92 29.53
C ARG A 171 -20.27 6.41 29.83
N LYS A 172 -20.95 7.20 28.99
CA LYS A 172 -21.26 8.60 29.29
C LYS A 172 -22.22 8.76 30.48
N LEU A 173 -22.99 7.71 30.77
CA LEU A 173 -24.06 7.75 31.81
C LEU A 173 -23.66 7.07 33.13
N ILE A 174 -22.74 6.11 33.13
CA ILE A 174 -22.43 5.32 34.34
C ILE A 174 -20.93 4.99 34.39
N GLY A 175 -20.11 5.88 34.93
CA GLY A 175 -18.81 5.47 35.44
C GLY A 175 -17.58 6.16 34.88
N LYS A 176 -16.62 6.34 35.74
CA LYS A 176 -15.27 6.91 35.47
C LYS A 176 -14.65 6.22 34.26
N LYS A 177 -14.17 7.00 33.28
CA LYS A 177 -13.28 6.50 32.24
C LYS A 177 -12.16 5.71 32.93
N LYS A 178 -12.01 4.42 32.59
CA LYS A 178 -10.90 3.65 33.12
C LYS A 178 -9.62 4.14 32.45
N VAL A 179 -8.88 4.90 33.20
CA VAL A 179 -7.55 5.38 32.89
C VAL A 179 -6.58 4.45 33.61
N ASN A 180 -5.56 3.98 32.92
CA ASN A 180 -4.51 3.17 33.54
C ASN A 180 -3.62 4.07 34.43
N PRO A 181 -2.71 3.47 35.27
CA PRO A 181 -1.81 4.25 36.11
C PRO A 181 -0.93 5.27 35.35
N ASP A 182 -0.65 5.01 34.07
CA ASP A 182 0.18 5.87 33.21
C ASP A 182 -0.63 7.01 32.53
N GLY A 183 -1.94 7.13 32.83
CA GLY A 183 -2.78 8.19 32.30
C GLY A 183 -3.46 7.90 30.95
N TYR A 184 -3.29 6.71 30.38
CA TYR A 184 -3.91 6.31 29.11
C TYR A 184 -5.33 5.76 29.32
N MET A 185 -6.23 6.08 28.40
CA MET A 185 -7.56 5.46 28.35
C MET A 185 -7.46 4.02 27.88
N VAL A 186 -8.24 3.09 28.48
CA VAL A 186 -8.15 1.67 28.19
C VAL A 186 -9.23 1.23 27.19
N LEU A 187 -8.80 0.58 26.10
CA LEU A 187 -9.65 -0.18 25.16
C LEU A 187 -9.78 -1.62 25.64
N PHE A 188 -10.99 -2.16 25.57
CA PHE A 188 -11.34 -3.50 26.01
C PHE A 188 -11.78 -4.37 24.83
N GLU A 189 -11.89 -5.68 25.05
CA GLU A 189 -12.36 -6.65 24.04
C GLU A 189 -13.60 -6.19 23.28
N LYS A 190 -14.62 -5.67 23.97
CA LYS A 190 -15.87 -5.19 23.38
C LYS A 190 -15.74 -3.99 22.45
N ASP A 191 -14.64 -3.27 22.52
CA ASP A 191 -14.37 -2.15 21.64
C ASP A 191 -13.88 -2.62 20.26
N PHE A 192 -13.47 -3.90 20.17
CA PHE A 192 -13.00 -4.58 18.94
C PHE A 192 -14.05 -5.53 18.32
N SER A 193 -15.22 -5.67 18.90
CA SER A 193 -16.30 -6.55 18.43
C SER A 193 -17.24 -5.85 17.43
#